data_91d80e571d09fc4ae10181ce9f40ca5b
#
_entry.id   91d80e571d09fc4ae10181ce9f40ca5b
#
_cell.length_a   1.000
_cell.length_b   1.000
_cell.length_c   1.000
_cell.angle_alpha   90.00
_cell.angle_beta   90.00
_cell.angle_gamma   90.00
#
_symmetry.space_group_name_H-M   'P 1'
#
loop_
_entity.id
_entity.type
_entity.pdbx_description
1 polymer ?
#
loop_
_entity_poly.entity_id
_entity_poly.type
_entity_poly.pdbx_seq_one_letter_code
_entity_poly.pdbx_strand_id
1 'polypeptide(L)'
;GIRPTFAGEIFARNARRLLDDARKTQVALEDFADGRGGHVRLLSNTNMLAEHMPHAIGTFLAAHTDVTVSIEDKPSLEVVILLKNGEADIGIVASSADMSGLECWRFVPDRLVLVTPPEHPLAASQVHYSRILDFKLIGLPKHTAIMQFMGRLANELGRTINFRMRAENFESTCRYVEHGAGIAIVPQTAALRYAKAMAVSITEIDESWADRELYLCVRSEAQLPGYTKRLLKHLRQYVEVLGSR
;
A
#
# COMPACT_ATOMS: atom_id res chain seq x y z
N GLY A 1 5.39 -5.04 -30.65
CA GLY A 1 6.22 -5.50 -29.53
C GLY A 1 6.36 -7.01 -29.57
N ILE A 2 7.51 -7.54 -29.23
CA ILE A 2 7.78 -8.99 -29.12
C ILE A 2 7.16 -9.47 -27.80
N ARG A 3 6.34 -10.52 -27.86
CA ARG A 3 5.82 -11.21 -26.65
C ARG A 3 6.57 -12.52 -26.48
N PRO A 4 6.94 -12.90 -25.24
CA PRO A 4 7.55 -14.19 -24.98
C PRO A 4 6.56 -15.32 -25.31
N THR A 5 7.07 -16.49 -25.73
CA THR A 5 6.31 -17.72 -25.82
C THR A 5 5.99 -18.26 -24.42
N PHE A 6 5.06 -19.20 -24.30
CA PHE A 6 4.75 -19.86 -23.03
C PHE A 6 5.99 -20.46 -22.35
N ALA A 7 6.87 -21.11 -23.12
CA ALA A 7 8.16 -21.61 -22.62
C ALA A 7 9.09 -20.46 -22.19
N GLY A 8 9.08 -19.35 -22.93
CA GLY A 8 9.82 -18.13 -22.58
C GLY A 8 9.34 -17.48 -21.28
N GLU A 9 8.04 -17.50 -21.01
CA GLU A 9 7.47 -17.00 -19.74
C GLU A 9 7.89 -17.87 -18.54
N ILE A 10 7.86 -19.22 -18.73
CA ILE A 10 8.35 -20.17 -17.70
C ILE A 10 9.83 -19.96 -17.44
N PHE A 11 10.64 -19.87 -18.50
CA PHE A 11 12.07 -19.63 -18.39
C PHE A 11 12.37 -18.30 -17.68
N ALA A 12 11.74 -17.19 -18.09
CA ALA A 12 11.94 -15.87 -17.50
C ALA A 12 11.56 -15.85 -16.01
N ARG A 13 10.48 -16.53 -15.63
CA ARG A 13 10.07 -16.66 -14.22
C ARG A 13 11.11 -17.42 -13.39
N ASN A 14 11.57 -18.56 -13.87
CA ASN A 14 12.56 -19.36 -13.17
C ASN A 14 13.94 -18.69 -13.13
N ALA A 15 14.36 -18.03 -14.22
CA ALA A 15 15.60 -17.27 -14.27
C ALA A 15 15.60 -16.11 -13.27
N ARG A 16 14.48 -15.36 -13.16
CA ARG A 16 14.35 -14.31 -12.15
C ARG A 16 14.48 -14.85 -10.72
N ARG A 17 13.87 -16.01 -10.43
CA ARG A 17 13.98 -16.65 -9.12
C ARG A 17 15.43 -17.05 -8.79
N LEU A 18 16.13 -17.66 -9.75
CA LEU A 18 17.54 -18.03 -9.57
C LEU A 18 18.44 -16.83 -9.35
N LEU A 19 18.22 -15.74 -10.14
CA LEU A 19 18.97 -14.49 -9.96
C LEU A 19 18.67 -13.83 -8.62
N ASP A 20 17.42 -13.88 -8.17
CA ASP A 20 17.02 -13.34 -6.86
C ASP A 20 17.61 -14.17 -5.71
N ASP A 21 17.60 -15.49 -5.81
CA ASP A 21 18.21 -16.39 -4.81
C ASP A 21 19.73 -16.23 -4.76
N ALA A 22 20.38 -16.05 -5.92
CA ALA A 22 21.81 -15.75 -5.99
C ALA A 22 22.13 -14.39 -5.34
N ARG A 23 21.32 -13.37 -5.64
CA ARG A 23 21.47 -12.02 -5.05
C ARG A 23 21.23 -12.03 -3.54
N LYS A 24 20.21 -12.77 -3.05
CA LYS A 24 19.97 -12.95 -1.62
C LYS A 24 21.15 -13.64 -0.93
N THR A 25 21.71 -14.65 -1.56
CA THR A 25 22.88 -15.34 -1.05
C THR A 25 24.09 -14.42 -0.99
N GLN A 26 24.31 -13.62 -2.04
CA GLN A 26 25.40 -12.65 -2.07
C GLN A 26 25.23 -11.58 -0.99
N VAL A 27 24.04 -10.98 -0.86
CA VAL A 27 23.71 -9.98 0.18
C VAL A 27 23.87 -10.59 1.58
N ALA A 28 23.39 -11.82 1.80
CA ALA A 28 23.53 -12.49 3.09
C ALA A 28 24.99 -12.76 3.46
N LEU A 29 25.84 -13.06 2.47
CA LEU A 29 27.28 -13.25 2.67
C LEU A 29 28.00 -11.91 2.90
N GLU A 30 27.65 -10.87 2.15
CA GLU A 30 28.18 -9.51 2.34
C GLU A 30 27.76 -8.96 3.72
N ASP A 31 26.51 -9.12 4.12
CA ASP A 31 26.00 -8.73 5.44
C ASP A 31 26.69 -9.48 6.57
N PHE A 32 26.98 -10.77 6.37
CA PHE A 32 27.74 -11.59 7.34
C PHE A 32 29.21 -11.14 7.42
N ALA A 33 29.84 -10.84 6.29
CA ALA A 33 31.24 -10.38 6.22
C ALA A 33 31.43 -8.99 6.82
N ASP A 34 30.42 -8.09 6.65
CA ASP A 34 30.46 -6.72 7.16
C ASP A 34 29.86 -6.60 8.58
N GLY A 35 29.40 -7.71 9.20
CA GLY A 35 28.70 -7.69 10.48
C GLY A 35 27.32 -6.99 10.42
N ARG A 36 26.76 -6.83 9.22
CA ARG A 36 25.45 -6.21 9.00
C ARG A 36 24.35 -7.26 9.04
N GLY A 37 23.25 -6.93 9.73
CA GLY A 37 22.21 -7.90 10.07
C GLY A 37 21.18 -8.22 9.00
N GLY A 38 21.36 -7.89 7.74
CA GLY A 38 20.51 -8.29 6.63
C GLY A 38 19.55 -7.23 6.10
N HIS A 39 19.00 -7.50 4.91
CA HIS A 39 18.09 -6.61 4.19
C HIS A 39 16.70 -7.22 4.07
N VAL A 40 15.65 -6.47 4.44
CA VAL A 40 14.25 -6.88 4.31
C VAL A 40 13.57 -6.09 3.19
N ARG A 41 12.94 -6.78 2.25
CA ARG A 41 12.11 -6.17 1.21
C ARG A 41 10.64 -6.23 1.62
N LEU A 42 10.08 -5.07 1.92
CA LEU A 42 8.69 -4.90 2.30
C LEU A 42 7.92 -4.23 1.17
N LEU A 43 6.79 -4.80 0.80
CA LEU A 43 5.87 -4.22 -0.16
C LEU A 43 4.59 -3.80 0.54
N SER A 44 4.06 -2.64 0.18
CA SER A 44 2.88 -2.10 0.84
C SER A 44 2.05 -1.23 -0.10
N ASN A 45 0.88 -0.80 0.34
CA ASN A 45 0.09 0.16 -0.38
C ASN A 45 0.44 1.61 0.03
N THR A 46 0.00 2.57 -0.78
CA THR A 46 0.25 4.01 -0.60
C THR A 46 -0.13 4.52 0.79
N ASN A 47 -1.26 4.07 1.33
CA ASN A 47 -1.73 4.51 2.65
C ASN A 47 -0.80 4.05 3.77
N MET A 48 -0.46 2.78 3.78
CA MET A 48 0.42 2.22 4.79
C MET A 48 1.77 2.92 4.80
N LEU A 49 2.32 3.21 3.60
CA LEU A 49 3.59 3.93 3.48
C LEU A 49 3.53 5.34 4.07
N ALA A 50 2.41 6.04 3.89
CA ALA A 50 2.25 7.41 4.38
C ALA A 50 1.93 7.49 5.89
N GLU A 51 1.09 6.58 6.40
CA GLU A 51 0.47 6.73 7.72
C GLU A 51 1.09 5.84 8.81
N HIS A 52 1.40 4.60 8.50
CA HIS A 52 1.77 3.60 9.51
C HIS A 52 3.25 3.20 9.47
N MET A 53 3.80 3.00 8.28
CA MET A 53 5.18 2.52 8.14
C MET A 53 6.24 3.46 8.70
N PRO A 54 6.12 4.81 8.63
CA PRO A 54 7.11 5.69 9.22
C PRO A 54 7.32 5.44 10.72
N HIS A 55 6.25 5.21 11.47
CA HIS A 55 6.35 4.89 12.89
C HIS A 55 6.81 3.44 13.11
N ALA A 56 6.15 2.47 12.46
CA ALA A 56 6.43 1.06 12.68
C ALA A 56 7.86 0.66 12.28
N ILE A 57 8.31 1.10 11.10
CA ILE A 57 9.67 0.80 10.62
C ILE A 57 10.71 1.67 11.34
N GLY A 58 10.40 2.95 11.60
CA GLY A 58 11.31 3.85 12.31
C GLY A 58 11.67 3.33 13.69
N THR A 59 10.69 2.89 14.48
CA THR A 59 10.94 2.31 15.82
C THR A 59 11.70 0.99 15.75
N PHE A 60 11.43 0.16 14.74
CA PHE A 60 12.18 -1.07 14.51
C PHE A 60 13.65 -0.81 14.19
N LEU A 61 13.93 0.06 13.22
CA LEU A 61 15.30 0.37 12.79
C LEU A 61 16.13 1.07 13.87
N ALA A 62 15.50 1.89 14.72
CA ALA A 62 16.17 2.50 15.86
C ALA A 62 16.67 1.46 16.88
N ALA A 63 15.95 0.31 17.00
CA ALA A 63 16.32 -0.78 17.91
C ALA A 63 17.20 -1.87 17.25
N HIS A 64 17.30 -1.88 15.92
CA HIS A 64 18.00 -2.92 15.13
C HIS A 64 18.89 -2.27 14.07
N THR A 65 20.04 -1.75 14.52
CA THR A 65 21.01 -1.03 13.66
C THR A 65 21.71 -1.92 12.63
N ASP A 66 21.59 -3.23 12.82
CA ASP A 66 22.11 -4.29 11.97
C ASP A 66 21.17 -4.65 10.79
N VAL A 67 19.98 -4.05 10.69
CA VAL A 67 18.99 -4.37 9.65
C VAL A 67 18.73 -3.17 8.75
N THR A 68 18.60 -3.43 7.45
CA THR A 68 18.12 -2.45 6.45
C THR A 68 16.77 -2.89 5.89
N VAL A 69 15.93 -1.93 5.51
CA VAL A 69 14.60 -2.20 4.96
C VAL A 69 14.40 -1.37 3.70
N SER A 70 14.06 -2.01 2.59
CA SER A 70 13.50 -1.33 1.42
C SER A 70 11.98 -1.45 1.44
N ILE A 71 11.29 -0.36 1.09
CA ILE A 71 9.84 -0.32 1.06
C ILE A 71 9.37 0.20 -0.29
N GLU A 72 8.45 -0.51 -0.95
CA GLU A 72 7.90 -0.11 -2.25
C GLU A 72 6.37 -0.07 -2.21
N ASP A 73 5.79 0.93 -2.92
CA ASP A 73 4.35 1.03 -3.15
C ASP A 73 3.94 0.10 -4.30
N LYS A 74 3.14 -0.91 -3.98
CA LYS A 74 2.65 -1.90 -4.95
C LYS A 74 1.16 -2.21 -4.73
N PRO A 75 0.39 -2.41 -5.83
CA PRO A 75 -0.97 -2.95 -5.72
C PRO A 75 -0.99 -4.34 -5.10
N SER A 76 -2.01 -4.65 -4.29
CA SER A 76 -2.12 -5.92 -3.56
C SER A 76 -1.94 -7.17 -4.43
N LEU A 77 -2.46 -7.17 -5.67
CA LEU A 77 -2.27 -8.29 -6.60
C LEU A 77 -0.78 -8.50 -6.96
N GLU A 78 -0.04 -7.41 -7.17
CA GLU A 78 1.39 -7.46 -7.45
C GLU A 78 2.17 -7.93 -6.22
N VAL A 79 1.81 -7.43 -5.03
CA VAL A 79 2.40 -7.87 -3.75
C VAL A 79 2.28 -9.38 -3.57
N VAL A 80 1.08 -9.95 -3.80
CA VAL A 80 0.86 -11.41 -3.70
C VAL A 80 1.77 -12.19 -4.67
N ILE A 81 1.88 -11.72 -5.92
CA ILE A 81 2.72 -12.39 -6.93
C ILE A 81 4.19 -12.35 -6.50
N LEU A 82 4.69 -11.20 -6.06
CA LEU A 82 6.09 -11.01 -5.67
C LEU A 82 6.45 -11.81 -4.41
N LEU A 83 5.54 -11.91 -3.42
CA LEU A 83 5.70 -12.79 -2.26
C LEU A 83 5.78 -14.26 -2.66
N LYS A 84 4.86 -14.74 -3.51
CA LYS A 84 4.85 -16.14 -3.99
C LYS A 84 6.10 -16.50 -4.77
N ASN A 85 6.63 -15.55 -5.53
CA ASN A 85 7.88 -15.72 -6.27
C ASN A 85 9.14 -15.61 -5.39
N GLY A 86 9.02 -15.13 -4.14
CA GLY A 86 10.16 -14.86 -3.27
C GLY A 86 10.92 -13.59 -3.62
N GLU A 87 10.31 -12.70 -4.40
CA GLU A 87 10.86 -11.40 -4.80
C GLU A 87 10.62 -10.31 -3.74
N ALA A 88 9.86 -10.63 -2.68
CA ALA A 88 9.69 -9.82 -1.47
C ALA A 88 9.61 -10.73 -0.24
N ASP A 89 9.92 -10.17 0.92
CA ASP A 89 9.95 -10.91 2.19
C ASP A 89 8.66 -10.74 2.98
N ILE A 90 8.16 -9.51 3.06
CA ILE A 90 6.93 -9.14 3.77
C ILE A 90 6.06 -8.30 2.84
N GLY A 91 4.77 -8.52 2.86
CA GLY A 91 3.80 -7.73 2.09
C GLY A 91 2.60 -7.32 2.90
N ILE A 92 2.05 -6.14 2.60
CA ILE A 92 0.78 -5.68 3.13
C ILE A 92 -0.25 -5.70 2.00
N VAL A 93 -1.29 -6.51 2.17
CA VAL A 93 -2.25 -6.89 1.14
C VAL A 93 -3.66 -6.55 1.60
N ALA A 94 -4.47 -5.95 0.73
CA ALA A 94 -5.88 -5.69 1.02
C ALA A 94 -6.71 -6.98 0.90
N SER A 95 -7.74 -7.10 1.73
CA SER A 95 -8.66 -8.25 1.79
C SER A 95 -9.32 -8.63 0.47
N SER A 96 -9.36 -7.71 -0.50
CA SER A 96 -9.90 -7.96 -1.84
C SER A 96 -9.00 -8.79 -2.77
N ALA A 97 -7.74 -9.06 -2.37
CA ALA A 97 -6.81 -9.87 -3.16
C ALA A 97 -6.83 -11.34 -2.70
N ASP A 98 -6.63 -12.26 -3.64
CA ASP A 98 -6.47 -13.68 -3.33
C ASP A 98 -5.10 -13.95 -2.70
N MET A 99 -5.09 -14.17 -1.38
CA MET A 99 -3.91 -14.46 -0.58
C MET A 99 -3.63 -15.97 -0.42
N SER A 100 -4.33 -16.85 -1.15
CA SER A 100 -4.13 -18.30 -1.08
C SER A 100 -2.65 -18.68 -1.26
N GLY A 101 -2.15 -19.55 -0.39
CA GLY A 101 -0.75 -20.01 -0.40
C GLY A 101 0.24 -19.04 0.23
N LEU A 102 -0.22 -18.01 0.95
CA LEU A 102 0.56 -17.14 1.82
C LEU A 102 0.11 -17.35 3.29
N GLU A 103 1.02 -17.14 4.21
CA GLU A 103 0.70 -17.00 5.63
C GLU A 103 0.38 -15.54 5.91
N CYS A 104 -0.84 -15.26 6.40
CA CYS A 104 -1.34 -13.90 6.55
C CYS A 104 -1.98 -13.67 7.93
N TRP A 105 -1.79 -12.47 8.46
CA TRP A 105 -2.39 -11.99 9.72
C TRP A 105 -3.12 -10.69 9.47
N ARG A 106 -4.30 -10.53 10.08
CA ARG A 106 -5.02 -9.25 10.07
C ARG A 106 -4.09 -8.17 10.62
N PHE A 107 -4.07 -7.02 9.95
CA PHE A 107 -3.14 -5.95 10.29
C PHE A 107 -3.91 -4.71 10.76
N VAL A 108 -4.33 -3.84 9.84
CA VAL A 108 -5.08 -2.62 10.19
C VAL A 108 -6.27 -2.41 9.25
N PRO A 109 -7.34 -1.74 9.71
CA PRO A 109 -8.38 -1.26 8.81
C PRO A 109 -7.83 -0.18 7.87
N ASP A 110 -8.35 -0.13 6.65
CA ASP A 110 -7.97 0.85 5.62
C ASP A 110 -9.22 1.34 4.90
N ARG A 111 -9.92 2.29 5.51
CA ARG A 111 -11.11 2.89 4.93
C ARG A 111 -10.76 4.03 4.00
N LEU A 112 -11.39 4.07 2.83
CA LEU A 112 -11.32 5.19 1.90
C LEU A 112 -12.53 6.10 2.08
N VAL A 113 -12.29 7.41 2.02
CA VAL A 113 -13.32 8.45 2.14
C VAL A 113 -13.15 9.48 1.03
N LEU A 114 -14.23 10.20 0.74
CA LEU A 114 -14.21 11.38 -0.11
C LEU A 114 -13.88 12.61 0.74
N VAL A 115 -12.95 13.43 0.25
CA VAL A 115 -12.65 14.76 0.80
C VAL A 115 -13.10 15.83 -0.19
N THR A 116 -13.85 16.82 0.30
CA THR A 116 -14.42 17.92 -0.50
C THR A 116 -14.22 19.25 0.22
N PRO A 117 -14.33 20.40 -0.49
CA PRO A 117 -14.59 21.67 0.18
C PRO A 117 -15.88 21.59 1.02
N PRO A 118 -16.04 22.38 2.11
CA PRO A 118 -17.19 22.27 3.02
C PRO A 118 -18.56 22.46 2.35
N GLU A 119 -18.65 23.34 1.36
CA GLU A 119 -19.91 23.67 0.67
C GLU A 119 -20.13 22.87 -0.63
N HIS A 120 -19.34 21.81 -0.84
CA HIS A 120 -19.46 21.01 -2.05
C HIS A 120 -20.77 20.20 -2.04
N PRO A 121 -21.45 20.00 -3.21
CA PRO A 121 -22.69 19.22 -3.29
C PRO A 121 -22.59 17.77 -2.78
N LEU A 122 -21.39 17.21 -2.74
CA LEU A 122 -21.12 15.89 -2.18
C LEU A 122 -20.64 15.92 -0.72
N ALA A 123 -20.65 17.08 -0.05
CA ALA A 123 -20.38 17.20 1.39
C ALA A 123 -21.60 16.70 2.18
N ALA A 124 -21.86 15.40 2.14
CA ALA A 124 -22.98 14.70 2.75
C ALA A 124 -22.49 13.62 3.72
N SER A 125 -23.38 12.81 4.28
CA SER A 125 -22.98 11.68 5.13
C SER A 125 -22.40 10.53 4.33
N GLN A 126 -22.96 10.24 3.16
CA GLN A 126 -22.55 9.14 2.29
C GLN A 126 -22.66 9.51 0.81
N VAL A 127 -21.83 8.88 -0.03
CA VAL A 127 -21.85 9.06 -1.49
C VAL A 127 -21.43 7.80 -2.23
N HIS A 128 -22.13 7.45 -3.30
CA HIS A 128 -21.73 6.38 -4.21
C HIS A 128 -20.58 6.82 -5.12
N TYR A 129 -19.68 5.89 -5.45
CA TYR A 129 -18.52 6.16 -6.31
C TYR A 129 -18.92 6.69 -7.70
N SER A 130 -20.01 6.18 -8.27
CA SER A 130 -20.54 6.65 -9.55
C SER A 130 -20.82 8.15 -9.56
N ARG A 131 -21.29 8.72 -8.45
CA ARG A 131 -21.53 10.16 -8.30
C ARG A 131 -20.24 10.97 -8.16
N ILE A 132 -19.22 10.39 -7.54
CA ILE A 132 -17.89 11.02 -7.41
C ILE A 132 -17.27 11.22 -8.80
N LEU A 133 -17.47 10.27 -9.72
CA LEU A 133 -16.94 10.32 -11.07
C LEU A 133 -17.56 11.44 -11.95
N ASP A 134 -18.63 12.08 -11.52
CA ASP A 134 -19.22 13.24 -12.21
C ASP A 134 -18.41 14.52 -12.01
N PHE A 135 -17.48 14.53 -11.05
CA PHE A 135 -16.71 15.71 -10.67
C PHE A 135 -15.23 15.59 -11.08
N LYS A 136 -14.51 16.72 -11.02
CA LYS A 136 -13.08 16.76 -11.25
C LYS A 136 -12.33 16.34 -9.99
N LEU A 137 -11.48 15.32 -10.11
CA LEU A 137 -10.70 14.79 -9.00
C LEU A 137 -9.28 15.35 -8.97
N ILE A 138 -8.75 15.47 -7.76
CA ILE A 138 -7.31 15.57 -7.49
C ILE A 138 -6.83 14.16 -7.18
N GLY A 139 -5.87 13.65 -7.94
CA GLY A 139 -5.32 12.29 -7.75
C GLY A 139 -3.87 12.33 -7.30
N LEU A 140 -3.37 11.18 -6.90
CA LEU A 140 -1.94 10.92 -6.73
C LEU A 140 -1.28 10.52 -8.08
N PRO A 141 0.04 10.32 -8.15
CA PRO A 141 0.72 9.82 -9.33
C PRO A 141 0.13 8.49 -9.82
N LYS A 142 0.07 8.28 -11.15
CA LYS A 142 -0.61 7.14 -11.77
C LYS A 142 -0.13 5.77 -11.30
N HIS A 143 1.15 5.69 -10.93
CA HIS A 143 1.78 4.43 -10.52
C HIS A 143 1.43 4.00 -9.09
N THR A 144 0.83 4.86 -8.27
CA THR A 144 0.47 4.52 -6.89
C THR A 144 -0.63 3.45 -6.84
N ALA A 145 -0.56 2.58 -5.83
CA ALA A 145 -1.51 1.48 -5.64
C ALA A 145 -2.97 1.97 -5.59
N ILE A 146 -3.22 3.08 -4.88
CA ILE A 146 -4.57 3.66 -4.76
C ILE A 146 -5.10 4.13 -6.12
N MET A 147 -4.27 4.77 -6.96
CA MET A 147 -4.72 5.26 -8.27
C MET A 147 -4.98 4.12 -9.25
N GLN A 148 -4.19 3.07 -9.20
CA GLN A 148 -4.46 1.86 -10.00
C GLN A 148 -5.74 1.16 -9.55
N PHE A 149 -5.99 1.08 -8.25
CA PHE A 149 -7.22 0.52 -7.68
C PHE A 149 -8.45 1.33 -8.12
N MET A 150 -8.44 2.66 -7.93
CA MET A 150 -9.53 3.56 -8.34
C MET A 150 -9.79 3.50 -9.85
N GLY A 151 -8.73 3.43 -10.65
CA GLY A 151 -8.85 3.31 -12.10
C GLY A 151 -9.54 2.02 -12.55
N ARG A 152 -9.26 0.89 -11.90
CA ARG A 152 -9.95 -0.38 -12.17
C ARG A 152 -11.44 -0.27 -11.85
N LEU A 153 -11.80 0.24 -10.67
CA LEU A 153 -13.20 0.42 -10.28
C LEU A 153 -13.97 1.33 -11.24
N ALA A 154 -13.37 2.41 -11.72
CA ALA A 154 -14.00 3.27 -12.72
C ALA A 154 -14.24 2.51 -14.04
N ASN A 155 -13.25 1.73 -14.50
CA ASN A 155 -13.37 0.93 -15.71
C ASN A 155 -14.45 -0.15 -15.59
N GLU A 156 -14.62 -0.78 -14.42
CA GLU A 156 -15.71 -1.74 -14.15
C GLU A 156 -17.10 -1.11 -14.29
N LEU A 157 -17.21 0.20 -14.01
CA LEU A 157 -18.42 1.00 -14.25
C LEU A 157 -18.53 1.52 -15.69
N GLY A 158 -17.61 1.16 -16.59
CA GLY A 158 -17.55 1.71 -17.95
C GLY A 158 -17.20 3.20 -18.00
N ARG A 159 -16.56 3.72 -16.96
CA ARG A 159 -16.25 5.15 -16.81
C ARG A 159 -14.74 5.37 -16.67
N THR A 160 -14.34 6.63 -16.83
CA THR A 160 -12.97 7.11 -16.57
C THR A 160 -12.98 8.19 -15.51
N ILE A 161 -11.92 8.27 -14.72
CA ILE A 161 -11.77 9.33 -13.72
C ILE A 161 -11.30 10.61 -14.41
N ASN A 162 -12.06 11.69 -14.21
CA ASN A 162 -11.69 13.02 -14.71
C ASN A 162 -10.73 13.71 -13.72
N PHE A 163 -9.43 13.51 -13.91
CA PHE A 163 -8.42 14.19 -13.09
C PHE A 163 -8.19 15.61 -13.59
N ARG A 164 -8.39 16.61 -12.70
CA ARG A 164 -7.98 17.99 -12.94
C ARG A 164 -6.46 18.16 -12.80
N MET A 165 -5.89 17.49 -11.80
CA MET A 165 -4.44 17.46 -11.56
C MET A 165 -4.05 16.23 -10.73
N ARG A 166 -2.73 16.07 -10.54
CA ARG A 166 -2.15 15.07 -9.64
C ARG A 166 -1.23 15.75 -8.66
N ALA A 167 -1.35 15.36 -7.40
CA ALA A 167 -0.52 15.82 -6.29
C ALA A 167 0.44 14.69 -5.88
N GLU A 168 1.54 15.03 -5.22
CA GLU A 168 2.58 14.06 -4.86
C GLU A 168 2.22 13.22 -3.63
N ASN A 169 1.36 13.73 -2.73
CA ASN A 169 1.00 13.07 -1.48
C ASN A 169 -0.39 13.49 -0.99
N PHE A 170 -0.89 12.84 0.06
CA PHE A 170 -2.22 13.11 0.60
C PHE A 170 -2.36 14.50 1.21
N GLU A 171 -1.29 15.07 1.79
CA GLU A 171 -1.34 16.42 2.33
C GLU A 171 -1.59 17.45 1.24
N SER A 172 -0.76 17.46 0.20
CA SER A 172 -0.95 18.37 -0.93
C SER A 172 -2.29 18.14 -1.63
N THR A 173 -2.75 16.89 -1.73
CA THR A 173 -4.09 16.56 -2.24
C THR A 173 -5.18 17.27 -1.45
N CYS A 174 -5.18 17.16 -0.11
CA CYS A 174 -6.17 17.82 0.75
C CYS A 174 -6.06 19.35 0.71
N ARG A 175 -4.85 19.92 0.58
CA ARG A 175 -4.64 21.37 0.38
C ARG A 175 -5.28 21.87 -0.90
N TYR A 176 -5.13 21.16 -2.02
CA TYR A 176 -5.79 21.53 -3.28
C TYR A 176 -7.32 21.42 -3.18
N VAL A 177 -7.83 20.42 -2.45
CA VAL A 177 -9.27 20.30 -2.18
C VAL A 177 -9.78 21.49 -1.34
N GLU A 178 -9.09 21.86 -0.26
CA GLU A 178 -9.40 23.02 0.58
C GLU A 178 -9.59 24.31 -0.24
N HIS A 179 -8.75 24.49 -1.26
CA HIS A 179 -8.80 25.64 -2.17
C HIS A 179 -9.75 25.48 -3.36
N GLY A 180 -10.64 24.48 -3.35
CA GLY A 180 -11.66 24.28 -4.38
C GLY A 180 -11.14 23.81 -5.74
N ALA A 181 -9.92 23.27 -5.81
CA ALA A 181 -9.36 22.78 -7.06
C ALA A 181 -10.07 21.51 -7.57
N GLY A 182 -10.77 20.79 -6.73
CA GLY A 182 -11.52 19.57 -7.02
C GLY A 182 -11.82 18.80 -5.76
N ILE A 183 -12.18 17.52 -5.89
CA ILE A 183 -12.43 16.61 -4.77
C ILE A 183 -11.42 15.46 -4.81
N ALA A 184 -11.26 14.71 -3.72
CA ALA A 184 -10.30 13.63 -3.68
C ALA A 184 -10.79 12.44 -2.86
N ILE A 185 -10.37 11.23 -3.25
CA ILE A 185 -10.52 10.02 -2.45
C ILE A 185 -9.17 9.75 -1.77
N VAL A 186 -9.21 9.70 -0.45
CA VAL A 186 -8.02 9.50 0.39
C VAL A 186 -8.34 8.51 1.52
N PRO A 187 -7.33 7.93 2.19
CA PRO A 187 -7.56 7.15 3.41
C PRO A 187 -8.19 8.00 4.52
N GLN A 188 -9.10 7.41 5.27
CA GLN A 188 -9.78 8.08 6.38
C GLN A 188 -8.80 8.61 7.43
N THR A 189 -7.73 7.86 7.72
CA THR A 189 -6.67 8.28 8.64
C THR A 189 -6.00 9.59 8.20
N ALA A 190 -5.68 9.71 6.91
CA ALA A 190 -5.13 10.93 6.33
C ALA A 190 -6.17 12.07 6.35
N ALA A 191 -7.41 11.80 5.94
CA ALA A 191 -8.50 12.78 5.95
C ALA A 191 -8.72 13.38 7.34
N LEU A 192 -8.86 12.54 8.38
CA LEU A 192 -9.06 12.96 9.76
C LEU A 192 -7.86 13.76 10.31
N ARG A 193 -6.64 13.40 9.91
CA ARG A 193 -5.44 14.14 10.31
C ARG A 193 -5.43 15.54 9.72
N TYR A 194 -5.70 15.67 8.42
CA TYR A 194 -5.63 16.96 7.74
C TYR A 194 -6.84 17.86 8.01
N ALA A 195 -8.03 17.31 8.24
CA ALA A 195 -9.21 18.09 8.61
C ALA A 195 -9.05 18.86 9.95
N LYS A 196 -8.06 18.49 10.78
CA LYS A 196 -7.74 19.27 12.00
C LYS A 196 -7.15 20.66 11.70
N ALA A 197 -6.56 20.86 10.53
CA ALA A 197 -5.85 22.07 10.14
C ALA A 197 -6.28 22.63 8.78
N MET A 198 -7.22 21.98 8.11
CA MET A 198 -7.71 22.36 6.78
C MET A 198 -9.23 22.41 6.77
N ALA A 199 -9.79 23.38 6.04
CA ALA A 199 -11.23 23.51 5.85
C ALA A 199 -11.72 22.54 4.78
N VAL A 200 -11.91 21.28 5.14
CA VAL A 200 -12.41 20.21 4.27
C VAL A 200 -13.51 19.41 4.95
N SER A 201 -14.45 18.90 4.16
CA SER A 201 -15.47 17.94 4.59
C SER A 201 -15.07 16.52 4.23
N ILE A 202 -15.39 15.58 5.11
CA ILE A 202 -15.15 14.14 4.92
C ILE A 202 -16.50 13.48 4.72
N THR A 203 -16.66 12.77 3.62
CA THR A 203 -17.87 12.03 3.25
C THR A 203 -17.54 10.54 3.11
N GLU A 204 -18.34 9.68 3.71
CA GLU A 204 -18.21 8.24 3.56
C GLU A 204 -18.53 7.79 2.14
N ILE A 205 -17.77 6.85 1.62
CA ILE A 205 -18.07 6.21 0.33
C ILE A 205 -18.90 4.97 0.61
N ASP A 206 -20.15 4.97 0.10
CA ASP A 206 -21.10 3.87 0.26
C ASP A 206 -20.85 2.76 -0.77
N GLU A 207 -19.72 2.08 -0.56
CA GLU A 207 -19.28 0.97 -1.39
C GLU A 207 -18.49 -0.03 -0.52
N SER A 208 -18.74 -1.32 -0.67
CA SER A 208 -18.08 -2.36 0.12
C SER A 208 -16.55 -2.35 -0.01
N TRP A 209 -16.04 -1.95 -1.17
CA TRP A 209 -14.60 -1.84 -1.42
C TRP A 209 -13.94 -0.65 -0.69
N ALA A 210 -14.71 0.33 -0.21
CA ALA A 210 -14.17 1.47 0.54
C ALA A 210 -13.79 1.09 1.97
N ASP A 211 -14.42 0.07 2.52
CA ASP A 211 -14.14 -0.47 3.86
C ASP A 211 -13.27 -1.73 3.74
N ARG A 212 -11.96 -1.54 3.73
CA ARG A 212 -10.97 -2.58 3.50
C ARG A 212 -10.28 -2.97 4.79
N GLU A 213 -9.83 -4.22 4.83
CA GLU A 213 -8.87 -4.68 5.81
C GLU A 213 -7.54 -4.99 5.13
N LEU A 214 -6.46 -4.67 5.80
CA LEU A 214 -5.13 -5.01 5.35
C LEU A 214 -4.60 -6.20 6.15
N TYR A 215 -3.86 -7.03 5.46
CA TYR A 215 -3.23 -8.23 6.00
C TYR A 215 -1.72 -8.14 5.82
N LEU A 216 -1.00 -8.48 6.86
CA LEU A 216 0.44 -8.68 6.83
C LEU A 216 0.70 -10.09 6.35
N CYS A 217 1.37 -10.25 5.22
CA CYS A 217 1.54 -11.53 4.53
C CYS A 217 3.01 -11.84 4.26
N VAL A 218 3.33 -13.12 4.35
CA VAL A 218 4.63 -13.68 3.95
C VAL A 218 4.40 -15.00 3.19
N ARG A 219 5.39 -15.47 2.44
CA ARG A 219 5.31 -16.77 1.77
C ARG A 219 5.29 -17.92 2.78
N SER A 220 6.19 -17.91 3.73
CA SER A 220 6.24 -18.85 4.88
C SER A 220 7.11 -18.27 5.98
N GLU A 221 6.54 -18.08 7.19
CA GLU A 221 7.28 -17.57 8.35
C GLU A 221 8.45 -18.47 8.73
N ALA A 222 8.28 -19.79 8.60
CA ALA A 222 9.33 -20.76 8.93
C ALA A 222 10.61 -20.56 8.09
N GLN A 223 10.46 -20.14 6.83
CA GLN A 223 11.55 -19.97 5.87
C GLN A 223 12.21 -18.58 5.91
N LEU A 224 11.66 -17.62 6.67
CA LEU A 224 12.21 -16.28 6.75
C LEU A 224 13.55 -16.28 7.52
N PRO A 225 14.52 -15.43 7.11
CA PRO A 225 15.72 -15.14 7.90
C PRO A 225 15.37 -14.57 9.28
N GLY A 226 16.28 -14.72 10.23
CA GLY A 226 16.06 -14.27 11.62
C GLY A 226 15.73 -12.78 11.74
N TYR A 227 16.42 -11.92 10.98
CA TYR A 227 16.18 -10.47 10.94
C TYR A 227 14.79 -10.14 10.37
N THR A 228 14.33 -10.84 9.35
CA THR A 228 12.97 -10.66 8.79
C THR A 228 11.90 -11.11 9.77
N LYS A 229 12.13 -12.23 10.51
CA LYS A 229 11.21 -12.67 11.58
C LYS A 229 11.10 -11.64 12.70
N ARG A 230 12.21 -10.96 13.06
CA ARG A 230 12.17 -9.86 14.04
C ARG A 230 11.27 -8.71 13.57
N LEU A 231 11.42 -8.28 12.30
CA LEU A 231 10.56 -7.23 11.73
C LEU A 231 9.10 -7.68 11.65
N LEU A 232 8.83 -8.90 11.18
CA LEU A 232 7.46 -9.44 11.12
C LEU A 232 6.80 -9.44 12.50
N LYS A 233 7.50 -9.91 13.53
CA LYS A 233 7.03 -9.88 14.92
C LYS A 233 6.75 -8.44 15.40
N HIS A 234 7.64 -7.52 15.11
CA HIS A 234 7.49 -6.10 15.48
C HIS A 234 6.25 -5.49 14.81
N LEU A 235 6.02 -5.75 13.52
CA LEU A 235 4.83 -5.28 12.80
C LEU A 235 3.53 -5.87 13.36
N ARG A 236 3.53 -7.13 13.77
CA ARG A 236 2.37 -7.76 14.42
C ARG A 236 2.06 -7.11 15.77
N GLN A 237 3.08 -6.80 16.58
CA GLN A 237 2.92 -6.10 17.86
C GLN A 237 2.45 -4.65 17.69
N TYR A 238 2.85 -3.99 16.61
CA TYR A 238 2.41 -2.62 16.30
C TYR A 238 0.88 -2.49 16.27
N VAL A 239 0.18 -3.50 15.76
CA VAL A 239 -1.29 -3.52 15.69
C VAL A 239 -1.92 -3.57 17.08
N GLU A 240 -1.35 -4.35 18.00
CA GLU A 240 -1.85 -4.47 19.37
C GLU A 240 -1.82 -3.13 20.10
N VAL A 241 -0.78 -2.33 19.83
CA VAL A 241 -0.63 -0.98 20.40
C VAL A 241 -1.61 0.02 19.77
N LEU A 242 -1.93 -0.12 18.49
CA LEU A 242 -2.93 0.75 17.82
C LEU A 242 -4.35 0.47 18.31
N GLY A 243 -4.70 -0.80 18.54
CA GLY A 243 -6.03 -1.21 19.02
C GLY A 243 -6.31 -0.87 20.48
N SER A 244 -5.28 -0.46 21.25
CA SER A 244 -5.38 -0.06 22.66
C SER A 244 -5.42 1.46 22.87
N ARG A 245 -5.46 2.27 21.81
CA ARG A 245 -5.60 3.73 21.83
C ARG A 245 -6.94 4.16 21.26
#